data_86c66667d2f1f7369abc9989bb4b2459
#
_entry.id   86c66667d2f1f7369abc9989bb4b2459
#
_cell.length_a   1.000
_cell.length_b   1.000
_cell.length_c   1.000
_cell.angle_alpha   90.00
_cell.angle_beta   90.00
_cell.angle_gamma   90.00
#
_symmetry.space_group_name_H-M   'P 1'
#
loop_
_entity.id
_entity.type
_entity.pdbx_description
1 polymer ?
#
loop_
_entity_poly.entity_id
_entity_poly.type
_entity_poly.pdbx_seq_one_letter_code
_entity_poly.pdbx_strand_id
1 'polypeptide(L)'
;MIASLRISALAVLLLALCASPAGASSHYTLTQLEAFDAYTEKTYWITADAEKIPAFRSAPSPSAPSFKPSAKESFKMKEIVGGKGAPYYYRAVFESGKTGFLAINSFLDGLNLTILTVDPDGNRKRKIAKEAEEESQRQAWIRRQPWPEQVKQAALERRPALGMKTTEARAVLGKPKNIFPLQSTNPLLGKQEQWLYENGQALTFTNGLLTRVQKTHDKPAKDR
;
A
#
# COMPACT_ATOMS: atom_id res chain seq x y z
N MET A 1 -2.11 88.00 25.46
CA MET A 1 -2.85 87.57 24.29
C MET A 1 -2.39 86.15 23.94
N ILE A 2 -3.03 85.16 24.46
CA ILE A 2 -2.75 83.79 24.11
C ILE A 2 -4.08 83.09 23.99
N ALA A 3 -4.45 82.67 22.76
CA ALA A 3 -5.65 81.97 22.44
C ALA A 3 -5.48 80.47 22.76
N SER A 4 -6.33 79.94 23.61
CA SER A 4 -6.40 78.51 23.95
C SER A 4 -7.25 77.79 22.94
N LEU A 5 -6.64 76.90 22.20
CA LEU A 5 -7.32 76.00 21.23
C LEU A 5 -7.80 74.78 21.98
N ARG A 6 -9.11 74.62 22.11
CA ARG A 6 -9.75 73.42 22.66
C ARG A 6 -9.92 72.36 21.57
N ILE A 7 -9.15 71.28 21.66
CA ILE A 7 -9.33 70.12 20.80
C ILE A 7 -10.33 69.19 21.47
N SER A 8 -11.50 69.06 20.87
CA SER A 8 -12.52 68.10 21.25
C SER A 8 -12.13 66.74 20.71
N ALA A 9 -11.83 65.79 21.60
CA ALA A 9 -11.61 64.43 21.25
C ALA A 9 -12.96 63.72 20.92
N LEU A 10 -13.20 63.46 19.66
CA LEU A 10 -14.32 62.65 19.20
C LEU A 10 -13.94 61.20 19.35
N ALA A 11 -14.43 60.55 20.42
CA ALA A 11 -14.29 59.09 20.59
C ALA A 11 -15.17 58.39 19.59
N VAL A 12 -14.60 57.89 18.52
CA VAL A 12 -15.25 56.97 17.59
C VAL A 12 -15.22 55.58 18.22
N LEU A 13 -16.37 55.17 18.79
CA LEU A 13 -16.63 53.83 19.29
C LEU A 13 -16.85 52.91 18.10
N LEU A 14 -15.79 52.23 17.61
CA LEU A 14 -15.89 51.16 16.62
C LEU A 14 -16.49 49.94 17.31
N LEU A 15 -17.82 49.77 17.22
CA LEU A 15 -18.46 48.48 17.47
C LEU A 15 -18.02 47.51 16.40
N ALA A 16 -17.01 46.72 16.68
CA ALA A 16 -16.72 45.51 15.90
C ALA A 16 -17.86 44.52 16.12
N LEU A 17 -18.82 44.50 15.21
CA LEU A 17 -19.74 43.39 15.09
C LEU A 17 -18.91 42.17 14.71
N CYS A 18 -18.55 41.36 15.70
CA CYS A 18 -18.17 39.98 15.50
C CYS A 18 -19.41 39.25 14.94
N ALA A 19 -19.61 39.33 13.66
CA ALA A 19 -20.49 38.40 12.97
C ALA A 19 -19.84 37.01 13.08
N SER A 20 -20.16 36.29 14.15
CA SER A 20 -19.99 34.85 14.16
C SER A 20 -20.69 34.32 12.91
N PRO A 21 -20.04 33.54 12.04
CA PRO A 21 -20.77 32.88 10.99
C PRO A 21 -21.77 31.97 11.70
N ALA A 22 -23.03 32.42 11.74
CA ALA A 22 -24.15 31.58 12.11
C ALA A 22 -24.06 30.40 11.17
N GLY A 23 -23.72 29.21 11.74
CA GLY A 23 -23.66 28.00 10.96
C GLY A 23 -24.99 27.82 10.26
N ALA A 24 -25.02 28.05 8.94
CA ALA A 24 -26.18 27.81 8.13
C ALA A 24 -26.59 26.37 8.37
N SER A 25 -27.71 26.15 9.05
CA SER A 25 -28.30 24.82 9.16
C SER A 25 -28.69 24.46 7.74
N SER A 26 -27.92 23.57 7.13
CA SER A 26 -28.19 23.07 5.79
C SER A 26 -29.47 22.24 5.87
N HIS A 27 -30.57 22.86 5.45
CA HIS A 27 -31.84 22.18 5.27
C HIS A 27 -31.76 21.39 3.98
N TYR A 28 -31.50 20.07 4.06
CA TYR A 28 -31.58 19.21 2.88
C TYR A 28 -33.02 18.76 2.66
N THR A 29 -33.43 18.70 1.40
CA THR A 29 -34.71 18.10 0.99
C THR A 29 -34.64 16.57 1.15
N LEU A 30 -35.81 15.92 1.20
CA LEU A 30 -35.88 14.45 1.25
C LEU A 30 -35.15 13.82 0.09
N THR A 31 -35.33 14.34 -1.12
CA THR A 31 -34.62 13.85 -2.32
C THR A 31 -33.08 13.96 -2.20
N GLN A 32 -32.60 15.04 -1.58
CA GLN A 32 -31.16 15.18 -1.33
C GLN A 32 -30.66 14.17 -0.29
N LEU A 33 -31.42 13.93 0.78
CA LEU A 33 -31.07 12.93 1.80
C LEU A 33 -31.06 11.53 1.21
N GLU A 34 -32.04 11.18 0.36
CA GLU A 34 -32.04 9.90 -0.37
C GLU A 34 -30.82 9.75 -1.29
N ALA A 35 -30.43 10.84 -2.00
CA ALA A 35 -29.21 10.82 -2.79
C ALA A 35 -27.94 10.66 -1.96
N PHE A 36 -27.90 11.24 -0.75
CA PHE A 36 -26.78 11.11 0.18
C PHE A 36 -26.73 9.73 0.84
N ASP A 37 -27.87 9.08 1.03
CA ASP A 37 -27.93 7.71 1.55
C ASP A 37 -27.25 6.71 0.61
N ALA A 38 -27.17 7.02 -0.68
CA ALA A 38 -26.43 6.22 -1.65
C ALA A 38 -24.92 6.05 -1.32
N TYR A 39 -24.36 6.89 -0.46
CA TYR A 39 -22.99 6.78 0.02
C TYR A 39 -22.86 5.93 1.29
N THR A 40 -23.95 5.54 1.92
CA THR A 40 -23.95 4.68 3.11
C THR A 40 -23.64 3.21 2.74
N GLU A 41 -23.31 2.40 3.74
CA GLU A 41 -22.91 0.98 3.63
C GLU A 41 -21.70 0.73 2.72
N LYS A 42 -21.01 1.77 2.24
CA LYS A 42 -19.79 1.70 1.44
C LYS A 42 -18.55 1.92 2.28
N THR A 43 -17.46 1.34 1.83
CA THR A 43 -16.12 1.53 2.42
C THR A 43 -15.35 2.59 1.67
N TYR A 44 -14.72 3.46 2.42
CA TYR A 44 -13.87 4.54 1.94
C TYR A 44 -12.51 4.48 2.62
N TRP A 45 -11.54 5.17 2.06
CA TRP A 45 -10.17 5.25 2.57
C TRP A 45 -9.75 6.70 2.76
N ILE A 46 -8.97 6.95 3.78
CA ILE A 46 -8.34 8.24 3.99
C ILE A 46 -7.14 8.37 3.03
N THR A 47 -6.94 9.57 2.50
CA THR A 47 -5.75 9.87 1.68
C THR A 47 -4.44 9.49 2.38
N ALA A 48 -3.40 9.24 1.59
CA ALA A 48 -2.05 9.06 2.09
C ALA A 48 -1.39 10.36 2.59
N ASP A 49 -1.90 11.51 2.14
CA ASP A 49 -1.38 12.85 2.48
C ASP A 49 -1.90 13.25 3.87
N ALA A 50 -1.02 13.16 4.86
CA ALA A 50 -1.36 13.41 6.27
C ALA A 50 -1.85 14.87 6.53
N GLU A 51 -1.42 15.84 5.73
CA GLU A 51 -1.81 17.25 5.89
C GLU A 51 -3.26 17.47 5.48
N LYS A 52 -3.73 16.71 4.50
CA LYS A 52 -5.08 16.81 3.94
C LYS A 52 -6.12 15.91 4.61
N ILE A 53 -5.76 15.20 5.66
CA ILE A 53 -6.71 14.30 6.35
C ILE A 53 -7.87 15.10 6.92
N PRO A 54 -9.15 14.76 6.57
CA PRO A 54 -10.31 15.44 7.08
C PRO A 54 -10.49 15.18 8.58
N ALA A 55 -10.97 16.18 9.30
CA ALA A 55 -11.28 16.05 10.72
C ALA A 55 -12.68 15.45 10.90
N PHE A 56 -12.76 14.35 11.63
CA PHE A 56 -14.00 13.75 12.09
C PHE A 56 -14.32 14.22 13.50
N ARG A 57 -15.60 14.23 13.86
CA ARG A 57 -16.07 14.60 15.21
C ARG A 57 -16.39 13.34 16.01
N SER A 58 -16.31 13.45 17.33
CA SER A 58 -16.66 12.35 18.25
C SER A 58 -18.17 12.17 18.43
N ALA A 59 -18.98 13.18 18.08
CA ALA A 59 -20.45 13.16 18.11
C ALA A 59 -21.01 14.00 16.96
N PRO A 60 -22.28 13.81 16.55
CA PRO A 60 -22.92 14.55 15.48
C PRO A 60 -23.31 15.98 15.90
N SER A 61 -22.32 16.77 16.31
CA SER A 61 -22.50 18.14 16.79
C SER A 61 -21.33 19.02 16.35
N PRO A 62 -21.59 20.28 15.97
CA PRO A 62 -20.53 21.24 15.63
C PRO A 62 -19.57 21.52 16.79
N SER A 63 -20.03 21.40 18.02
CA SER A 63 -19.24 21.63 19.25
C SER A 63 -18.47 20.40 19.72
N ALA A 64 -18.73 19.21 19.14
CA ALA A 64 -18.04 17.99 19.55
C ALA A 64 -16.54 18.05 19.22
N PRO A 65 -15.68 17.47 20.08
CA PRO A 65 -14.26 17.34 19.81
C PRO A 65 -14.00 16.68 18.46
N SER A 66 -13.01 17.19 17.73
CA SER A 66 -12.58 16.61 16.46
C SER A 66 -11.32 15.77 16.62
N PHE A 67 -11.16 14.82 15.71
CA PHE A 67 -9.94 14.03 15.58
C PHE A 67 -9.64 13.77 14.11
N LYS A 68 -8.38 13.49 13.81
CA LYS A 68 -7.95 13.02 12.48
C LYS A 68 -7.71 11.50 12.56
N PRO A 69 -8.28 10.71 11.62
CA PRO A 69 -7.94 9.29 11.49
C PRO A 69 -6.51 9.13 10.96
N SER A 70 -6.03 7.88 10.93
CA SER A 70 -4.73 7.58 10.35
C SER A 70 -4.76 7.71 8.82
N ALA A 71 -3.62 8.06 8.23
CA ALA A 71 -3.48 8.04 6.77
C ALA A 71 -3.72 6.61 6.24
N LYS A 72 -4.43 6.50 5.11
CA LYS A 72 -4.82 5.24 4.45
C LYS A 72 -5.75 4.33 5.27
N GLU A 73 -6.17 4.75 6.46
CA GLU A 73 -7.14 4.00 7.25
C GLU A 73 -8.46 3.88 6.48
N SER A 74 -9.06 2.69 6.51
CA SER A 74 -10.39 2.48 5.93
C SER A 74 -11.48 2.79 6.95
N PHE A 75 -12.64 3.23 6.44
CA PHE A 75 -13.84 3.38 7.25
C PHE A 75 -15.08 3.02 6.45
N LYS A 76 -16.07 2.48 7.13
CA LYS A 76 -17.39 2.21 6.55
C LYS A 76 -18.38 3.29 6.96
N MET A 77 -19.00 3.91 5.97
CA MET A 77 -20.11 4.84 6.17
C MET A 77 -21.34 4.04 6.55
N LYS A 78 -21.96 4.32 7.70
CA LYS A 78 -23.06 3.51 8.20
C LYS A 78 -24.43 4.11 7.96
N GLU A 79 -24.60 5.35 8.33
CA GLU A 79 -25.90 6.01 8.28
C GLU A 79 -25.74 7.53 8.29
N ILE A 80 -26.82 8.23 7.94
CA ILE A 80 -26.95 9.67 8.13
C ILE A 80 -27.62 9.92 9.46
N VAL A 81 -27.04 10.81 10.27
CA VAL A 81 -27.57 11.23 11.58
C VAL A 81 -27.71 12.73 11.65
N GLY A 82 -28.69 13.24 12.40
CA GLY A 82 -28.96 14.67 12.55
C GLY A 82 -30.37 15.04 12.10
N GLY A 83 -30.61 16.32 11.83
CA GLY A 83 -31.92 16.86 11.47
C GLY A 83 -32.62 17.63 12.59
N LYS A 84 -33.88 18.06 12.36
CA LYS A 84 -34.66 18.90 13.30
C LYS A 84 -33.94 20.17 13.75
N GLY A 85 -33.32 20.90 12.78
CA GLY A 85 -32.58 22.13 13.08
C GLY A 85 -31.11 21.94 13.42
N ALA A 86 -30.61 20.70 13.45
CA ALA A 86 -29.19 20.38 13.57
C ALA A 86 -28.58 19.99 12.23
N PRO A 87 -27.28 20.19 12.03
CA PRO A 87 -26.59 19.72 10.82
C PRO A 87 -26.65 18.19 10.69
N TYR A 88 -26.65 17.71 9.45
CA TYR A 88 -26.55 16.28 9.15
C TYR A 88 -25.10 15.83 9.05
N TYR A 89 -24.85 14.64 9.57
CA TYR A 89 -23.54 13.98 9.55
C TYR A 89 -23.68 12.56 9.05
N TYR A 90 -22.63 12.09 8.41
CA TYR A 90 -22.40 10.66 8.22
C TYR A 90 -21.76 10.07 9.48
N ARG A 91 -22.27 8.96 9.96
CA ARG A 91 -21.61 8.11 10.96
C ARG A 91 -20.66 7.16 10.25
N ALA A 92 -19.37 7.25 10.55
CA ALA A 92 -18.31 6.42 10.02
C ALA A 92 -17.77 5.49 11.12
N VAL A 93 -17.53 4.23 10.77
CA VAL A 93 -16.87 3.25 11.64
C VAL A 93 -15.53 2.89 10.97
N PHE A 94 -14.43 3.21 11.64
CA PHE A 94 -13.08 2.99 11.18
C PHE A 94 -12.64 1.53 11.40
N GLU A 95 -11.66 1.07 10.62
CA GLU A 95 -11.03 -0.25 10.79
C GLU A 95 -10.47 -0.45 12.21
N SER A 96 -9.96 0.61 12.82
CA SER A 96 -9.54 0.63 14.24
C SER A 96 -10.67 0.43 15.25
N GLY A 97 -11.93 0.31 14.80
CA GLY A 97 -13.11 0.23 15.65
C GLY A 97 -13.62 1.58 16.17
N LYS A 98 -12.92 2.66 15.92
CA LYS A 98 -13.32 4.01 16.31
C LYS A 98 -14.54 4.47 15.51
N THR A 99 -15.46 5.18 16.13
CA THR A 99 -16.58 5.84 15.45
C THR A 99 -16.30 7.33 15.31
N GLY A 100 -16.63 7.88 14.16
CA GLY A 100 -16.51 9.30 13.87
C GLY A 100 -17.73 9.83 13.10
N PHE A 101 -17.90 11.15 13.14
CA PHE A 101 -18.99 11.85 12.46
C PHE A 101 -18.38 12.90 11.52
N LEU A 102 -18.78 12.87 10.27
CA LEU A 102 -18.33 13.80 9.24
C LEU A 102 -19.53 14.53 8.65
N ALA A 103 -19.49 15.87 8.63
CA ALA A 103 -20.55 16.64 8.02
C ALA A 103 -20.70 16.28 6.54
N ILE A 104 -21.93 16.23 6.04
CA ILE A 104 -22.21 15.81 4.66
C ILE A 104 -21.42 16.66 3.65
N ASN A 105 -21.39 17.99 3.80
CA ASN A 105 -20.63 18.85 2.90
C ASN A 105 -19.13 18.51 2.94
N SER A 106 -18.56 18.32 4.14
CA SER A 106 -17.13 17.96 4.29
C SER A 106 -16.81 16.61 3.65
N PHE A 107 -17.76 15.66 3.66
CA PHE A 107 -17.61 14.41 2.94
C PHE A 107 -17.62 14.62 1.42
N LEU A 108 -18.59 15.36 0.92
CA LEU A 108 -18.71 15.61 -0.53
C LEU A 108 -17.51 16.40 -1.08
N ASP A 109 -17.06 17.42 -0.35
CA ASP A 109 -15.87 18.21 -0.69
C ASP A 109 -14.59 17.37 -0.66
N GLY A 110 -14.53 16.40 0.24
CA GLY A 110 -13.39 15.48 0.37
C GLY A 110 -13.41 14.30 -0.59
N LEU A 111 -14.54 13.99 -1.20
CA LEU A 111 -14.71 12.79 -2.02
C LEU A 111 -13.79 12.82 -3.25
N ASN A 112 -13.04 11.73 -3.48
CA ASN A 112 -12.00 11.59 -4.49
C ASN A 112 -10.77 12.51 -4.32
N LEU A 113 -10.70 13.30 -3.26
CA LEU A 113 -9.56 14.16 -2.91
C LEU A 113 -8.86 13.64 -1.65
N THR A 114 -9.58 13.70 -0.54
CA THR A 114 -9.08 13.29 0.79
C THR A 114 -9.76 12.03 1.30
N ILE A 115 -10.92 11.72 0.74
CA ILE A 115 -11.72 10.51 0.97
C ILE A 115 -11.79 9.74 -0.34
N LEU A 116 -11.17 8.58 -0.39
CA LEU A 116 -11.00 7.78 -1.59
C LEU A 116 -12.04 6.66 -1.64
N THR A 117 -12.56 6.37 -2.82
CA THR A 117 -13.49 5.25 -3.07
C THR A 117 -12.77 3.93 -3.39
N VAL A 118 -11.45 3.98 -3.56
CA VAL A 118 -10.59 2.83 -3.88
C VAL A 118 -9.46 2.76 -2.87
N ASP A 119 -9.13 1.54 -2.43
CA ASP A 119 -7.99 1.31 -1.53
C ASP A 119 -6.68 1.80 -2.18
N PRO A 120 -6.01 2.82 -1.61
CA PRO A 120 -4.76 3.34 -2.15
C PRO A 120 -3.62 2.32 -2.18
N ASP A 121 -3.68 1.30 -1.33
CA ASP A 121 -2.72 0.20 -1.29
C ASP A 121 -3.24 -1.09 -1.96
N GLY A 122 -4.43 -1.07 -2.55
CA GLY A 122 -5.10 -2.25 -3.11
C GLY A 122 -4.27 -2.99 -4.15
N ASN A 123 -3.62 -2.27 -5.05
CA ASN A 123 -2.75 -2.88 -6.06
C ASN A 123 -1.52 -3.55 -5.43
N ARG A 124 -0.92 -2.92 -4.42
CA ARG A 124 0.22 -3.48 -3.68
C ARG A 124 -0.20 -4.74 -2.91
N LYS A 125 -1.34 -4.70 -2.21
CA LYS A 125 -1.89 -5.85 -1.48
C LYS A 125 -2.18 -7.02 -2.42
N ARG A 126 -2.79 -6.76 -3.57
CA ARG A 126 -3.06 -7.79 -4.60
C ARG A 126 -1.78 -8.41 -5.14
N LYS A 127 -0.75 -7.58 -5.42
CA LYS A 127 0.55 -8.07 -5.89
C LYS A 127 1.20 -8.99 -4.86
N ILE A 128 1.26 -8.58 -3.59
CA ILE A 128 1.81 -9.38 -2.49
C ILE A 128 1.03 -10.70 -2.33
N ALA A 129 -0.30 -10.66 -2.36
CA ALA A 129 -1.12 -11.86 -2.25
C ALA A 129 -0.87 -12.83 -3.41
N LYS A 130 -0.76 -12.32 -4.64
CA LYS A 130 -0.43 -13.12 -5.81
C LYS A 130 0.94 -13.77 -5.71
N GLU A 131 1.96 -13.01 -5.33
CA GLU A 131 3.33 -13.51 -5.13
C GLU A 131 3.38 -14.60 -4.03
N ALA A 132 2.63 -14.40 -2.93
CA ALA A 132 2.54 -15.39 -1.86
C ALA A 132 1.84 -16.68 -2.32
N GLU A 133 0.79 -16.57 -3.14
CA GLU A 133 0.11 -17.72 -3.71
C GLU A 133 0.98 -18.47 -4.72
N GLU A 134 1.65 -17.76 -5.62
CA GLU A 134 2.61 -18.35 -6.58
C GLU A 134 3.73 -19.11 -5.85
N GLU A 135 4.26 -18.52 -4.77
CA GLU A 135 5.30 -19.17 -3.96
C GLU A 135 4.75 -20.42 -3.24
N SER A 136 3.54 -20.35 -2.70
CA SER A 136 2.88 -21.50 -2.08
C SER A 136 2.67 -22.65 -3.08
N GLN A 137 2.19 -22.33 -4.27
CA GLN A 137 2.00 -23.30 -5.36
C GLN A 137 3.35 -23.90 -5.80
N ARG A 138 4.40 -23.09 -5.90
CA ARG A 138 5.76 -23.56 -6.22
C ARG A 138 6.26 -24.54 -5.16
N GLN A 139 6.12 -24.21 -3.88
CA GLN A 139 6.55 -25.09 -2.79
C GLN A 139 5.78 -26.40 -2.77
N ALA A 140 4.46 -26.36 -2.96
CA ALA A 140 3.62 -27.55 -3.06
C ALA A 140 4.02 -28.44 -4.24
N TRP A 141 4.34 -27.83 -5.39
CA TRP A 141 4.83 -28.54 -6.56
C TRP A 141 6.17 -29.24 -6.30
N ILE A 142 7.16 -28.54 -5.68
CA ILE A 142 8.45 -29.14 -5.34
C ILE A 142 8.29 -30.35 -4.42
N ARG A 143 7.45 -30.24 -3.39
CA ARG A 143 7.22 -31.36 -2.44
C ARG A 143 6.65 -32.60 -3.11
N ARG A 144 5.87 -32.45 -4.17
CA ARG A 144 5.29 -33.57 -4.94
C ARG A 144 6.25 -34.22 -5.94
N GLN A 145 7.42 -33.58 -6.23
CA GLN A 145 8.36 -34.16 -7.17
C GLN A 145 9.03 -35.44 -6.62
N PRO A 146 9.33 -36.43 -7.46
CA PRO A 146 10.06 -37.63 -7.09
C PRO A 146 11.56 -37.37 -6.98
N TRP A 147 11.95 -36.26 -6.34
CA TRP A 147 13.33 -35.86 -6.16
C TRP A 147 13.87 -36.34 -4.81
N PRO A 148 15.19 -36.57 -4.70
CA PRO A 148 15.83 -36.80 -3.41
C PRO A 148 15.54 -35.67 -2.42
N GLU A 149 15.38 -35.99 -1.13
CA GLU A 149 14.99 -34.99 -0.13
C GLU A 149 15.96 -33.81 -0.05
N GLN A 150 17.27 -34.09 -0.19
CA GLN A 150 18.31 -33.05 -0.25
C GLN A 150 18.08 -32.07 -1.43
N VAL A 151 17.63 -32.58 -2.59
CA VAL A 151 17.31 -31.77 -3.76
C VAL A 151 16.04 -30.96 -3.52
N LYS A 152 15.00 -31.54 -2.89
CA LYS A 152 13.78 -30.82 -2.53
C LYS A 152 14.07 -29.67 -1.57
N GLN A 153 14.87 -29.92 -0.53
CA GLN A 153 15.21 -28.89 0.43
C GLN A 153 15.97 -27.74 -0.24
N ALA A 154 16.96 -28.05 -1.05
CA ALA A 154 17.71 -27.05 -1.81
C ALA A 154 16.80 -26.28 -2.79
N ALA A 155 15.82 -26.96 -3.39
CA ALA A 155 14.83 -26.35 -4.28
C ALA A 155 13.91 -25.38 -3.53
N LEU A 156 13.45 -25.73 -2.33
CA LEU A 156 12.66 -24.83 -1.48
C LEU A 156 13.44 -23.56 -1.13
N GLU A 157 14.74 -23.69 -0.90
CA GLU A 157 15.64 -22.57 -0.60
C GLU A 157 16.17 -21.82 -1.85
N ARG A 158 15.73 -22.23 -3.05
CA ARG A 158 16.19 -21.68 -4.34
C ARG A 158 17.70 -21.72 -4.53
N ARG A 159 18.35 -22.75 -4.02
CA ARG A 159 19.80 -22.96 -4.15
C ARG A 159 20.15 -24.23 -4.92
N PRO A 160 21.29 -24.26 -5.62
CA PRO A 160 21.77 -25.49 -6.24
C PRO A 160 22.25 -26.49 -5.19
N ALA A 161 22.07 -27.78 -5.47
CA ALA A 161 22.65 -28.85 -4.67
C ALA A 161 23.39 -29.84 -5.58
N LEU A 162 24.55 -30.33 -5.13
CA LEU A 162 25.30 -31.34 -5.86
C LEU A 162 24.41 -32.57 -6.09
N GLY A 163 24.57 -33.18 -7.27
CA GLY A 163 23.75 -34.32 -7.68
C GLY A 163 22.41 -33.92 -8.33
N MET A 164 22.01 -32.66 -8.35
CA MET A 164 20.87 -32.21 -9.13
C MET A 164 21.05 -32.54 -10.63
N LYS A 165 20.00 -33.01 -11.25
CA LYS A 165 19.93 -33.12 -12.73
C LYS A 165 19.79 -31.73 -13.37
N THR A 166 20.19 -31.61 -14.62
CA THR A 166 20.00 -30.36 -15.39
C THR A 166 18.55 -29.91 -15.42
N THR A 167 17.59 -30.84 -15.51
CA THR A 167 16.16 -30.56 -15.48
C THR A 167 15.71 -30.01 -14.12
N GLU A 168 16.23 -30.56 -13.03
CA GLU A 168 15.94 -30.13 -11.66
C GLU A 168 16.54 -28.73 -11.40
N ALA A 169 17.80 -28.52 -11.78
CA ALA A 169 18.48 -27.22 -11.65
C ALA A 169 17.74 -26.13 -12.42
N ARG A 170 17.27 -26.43 -13.64
CA ARG A 170 16.47 -25.48 -14.44
C ARG A 170 15.11 -25.17 -13.81
N ALA A 171 14.46 -26.15 -13.23
CA ALA A 171 13.19 -25.97 -12.53
C ALA A 171 13.33 -25.14 -11.24
N VAL A 172 14.48 -25.27 -10.56
CA VAL A 172 14.75 -24.58 -9.29
C VAL A 172 15.29 -23.15 -9.48
N LEU A 173 16.25 -23.00 -10.38
CA LEU A 173 17.04 -21.77 -10.56
C LEU A 173 16.61 -20.96 -11.80
N GLY A 174 15.74 -21.53 -12.63
CA GLY A 174 15.35 -20.94 -13.89
C GLY A 174 16.34 -21.23 -15.03
N LYS A 175 16.12 -20.52 -16.15
CA LYS A 175 16.96 -20.65 -17.34
C LYS A 175 18.32 -19.99 -17.12
N PRO A 176 19.45 -20.69 -17.35
CA PRO A 176 20.77 -20.06 -17.31
C PRO A 176 20.91 -19.00 -18.41
N LYS A 177 21.74 -18.00 -18.16
CA LYS A 177 22.09 -16.96 -19.15
C LYS A 177 22.86 -17.56 -20.33
N ASN A 178 23.85 -18.38 -20.03
CA ASN A 178 24.68 -19.04 -21.02
C ASN A 178 24.96 -20.51 -20.61
N ILE A 179 25.13 -21.37 -21.62
CA ILE A 179 25.54 -22.76 -21.45
C ILE A 179 26.77 -22.96 -22.36
N PHE A 180 27.88 -23.40 -21.76
CA PHE A 180 29.12 -23.68 -22.44
C PHE A 180 29.44 -25.18 -22.34
N PRO A 181 29.66 -25.88 -23.47
CA PRO A 181 30.23 -27.21 -23.43
C PRO A 181 31.69 -27.12 -22.94
N LEU A 182 32.08 -27.93 -22.01
CA LEU A 182 33.46 -28.02 -21.55
C LEU A 182 34.12 -29.19 -22.26
N GLN A 183 35.25 -28.92 -22.94
CA GLN A 183 36.09 -29.98 -23.50
C GLN A 183 36.91 -30.59 -22.37
N SER A 184 36.70 -31.86 -22.10
CA SER A 184 37.55 -32.62 -21.17
C SER A 184 38.69 -33.29 -21.94
N THR A 185 39.92 -33.10 -21.48
CA THR A 185 41.07 -33.84 -21.98
C THR A 185 41.08 -35.32 -21.52
N ASN A 186 40.24 -35.63 -20.51
CA ASN A 186 40.07 -37.00 -20.04
C ASN A 186 38.72 -37.57 -20.53
N PRO A 187 38.71 -38.51 -21.46
CA PRO A 187 37.52 -39.12 -22.04
C PRO A 187 36.66 -39.87 -21.01
N LEU A 188 37.22 -40.26 -19.87
CA LEU A 188 36.53 -40.96 -18.79
C LEU A 188 35.56 -40.03 -18.03
N LEU A 189 35.76 -38.73 -18.09
CA LEU A 189 34.88 -37.77 -17.39
C LEU A 189 33.53 -37.57 -18.06
N GLY A 190 33.35 -38.06 -19.30
CA GLY A 190 32.09 -37.93 -20.02
C GLY A 190 31.78 -36.49 -20.46
N LYS A 191 30.50 -36.24 -20.81
CA LYS A 191 30.07 -34.93 -21.30
C LYS A 191 29.97 -33.93 -20.14
N GLN A 192 30.67 -32.81 -20.29
CA GLN A 192 30.63 -31.73 -19.32
C GLN A 192 30.04 -30.45 -19.91
N GLU A 193 29.27 -29.71 -19.14
CA GLU A 193 28.76 -28.39 -19.50
C GLU A 193 28.76 -27.45 -18.30
N GLN A 194 28.99 -26.15 -18.54
CA GLN A 194 28.93 -25.11 -17.54
C GLN A 194 27.78 -24.16 -17.83
N TRP A 195 26.95 -23.93 -16.83
CA TRP A 195 25.83 -23.02 -16.87
C TRP A 195 26.14 -21.76 -16.09
N LEU A 196 26.05 -20.60 -16.73
CA LEU A 196 26.21 -19.31 -16.09
C LEU A 196 24.84 -18.65 -15.85
N TYR A 197 24.63 -18.17 -14.63
CA TYR A 197 23.45 -17.44 -14.23
C TYR A 197 23.75 -15.94 -14.09
N GLU A 198 22.72 -15.08 -14.17
CA GLU A 198 22.88 -13.62 -14.08
C GLU A 198 23.41 -13.15 -12.73
N ASN A 199 23.17 -13.91 -11.65
CA ASN A 199 23.66 -13.64 -10.30
C ASN A 199 25.16 -13.97 -10.11
N GLY A 200 25.89 -14.22 -11.18
CA GLY A 200 27.33 -14.60 -11.13
C GLY A 200 27.58 -16.05 -10.65
N GLN A 201 26.55 -16.88 -10.62
CA GLN A 201 26.69 -18.29 -10.24
C GLN A 201 27.03 -19.14 -11.48
N ALA A 202 28.06 -20.00 -11.34
CA ALA A 202 28.46 -20.97 -12.36
C ALA A 202 28.25 -22.38 -11.83
N LEU A 203 27.50 -23.19 -12.58
CA LEU A 203 27.21 -24.59 -12.27
C LEU A 203 27.89 -25.48 -13.33
N THR A 204 28.65 -26.47 -12.88
CA THR A 204 29.24 -27.47 -13.78
C THR A 204 28.49 -28.78 -13.65
N PHE A 205 28.02 -29.28 -14.78
CA PHE A 205 27.35 -30.57 -14.90
C PHE A 205 28.28 -31.57 -15.59
N THR A 206 28.31 -32.78 -15.05
CA THR A 206 29.00 -33.93 -15.64
C THR A 206 27.98 -35.03 -15.88
N ASN A 207 27.81 -35.47 -17.14
CA ASN A 207 26.77 -36.43 -17.53
C ASN A 207 25.36 -36.03 -17.05
N GLY A 208 25.06 -34.72 -17.07
CA GLY A 208 23.76 -34.20 -16.69
C GLY A 208 23.54 -34.07 -15.18
N LEU A 209 24.52 -34.35 -14.34
CA LEU A 209 24.46 -34.18 -12.89
C LEU A 209 25.34 -33.01 -12.44
N LEU A 210 24.86 -32.20 -11.51
CA LEU A 210 25.59 -31.07 -10.94
C LEU A 210 26.74 -31.56 -10.06
N THR A 211 27.97 -31.27 -10.49
CA THR A 211 29.20 -31.71 -9.82
C THR A 211 29.97 -30.57 -9.16
N ARG A 212 29.74 -29.33 -9.59
CA ARG A 212 30.41 -28.15 -9.02
C ARG A 212 29.54 -26.93 -9.05
N VAL A 213 29.58 -26.17 -7.94
CA VAL A 213 28.95 -24.84 -7.80
C VAL A 213 30.05 -23.82 -7.52
N GLN A 214 30.11 -22.74 -8.29
CA GLN A 214 31.06 -21.65 -8.11
C GLN A 214 30.30 -20.33 -8.13
N LYS A 215 30.72 -19.35 -7.31
CA LYS A 215 30.34 -17.96 -7.47
C LYS A 215 31.47 -17.28 -8.24
N THR A 216 31.17 -16.74 -9.40
CA THR A 216 32.11 -15.88 -10.10
C THR A 216 32.14 -14.58 -9.32
N HIS A 217 33.22 -14.32 -8.58
CA HIS A 217 33.47 -12.97 -8.08
C HIS A 217 33.68 -12.09 -9.30
N ASP A 218 32.86 -11.03 -9.43
CA ASP A 218 33.15 -9.96 -10.37
C ASP A 218 34.55 -9.45 -10.06
N LYS A 219 35.48 -9.78 -10.94
CA LYS A 219 36.78 -9.14 -10.93
C LYS A 219 36.51 -7.68 -11.31
N PRO A 220 36.84 -6.69 -10.47
CA PRO A 220 36.61 -5.30 -10.82
C PRO A 220 37.27 -5.05 -12.18
N ALA A 221 36.53 -4.42 -13.09
CA ALA A 221 37.04 -4.00 -14.39
C ALA A 221 38.31 -3.19 -14.12
N LYS A 222 39.44 -3.71 -14.60
CA LYS A 222 40.72 -2.98 -14.57
C LYS A 222 40.56 -1.86 -15.60
N ASP A 223 40.38 -0.64 -15.12
CA ASP A 223 40.48 0.55 -15.98
C ASP A 223 41.79 0.49 -16.75
N ARG A 224 41.65 0.59 -18.06
CA ARG A 224 42.72 0.91 -18.99
C ARG A 224 42.40 2.21 -19.70
#